data_a3a26022e41fff1974c826c50c13c9c1
#
_entry.id   a3a26022e41fff1974c826c50c13c9c1
#
_cell.length_a   1.000
_cell.length_b   1.000
_cell.length_c   1.000
_cell.angle_alpha   90.00
_cell.angle_beta   90.00
_cell.angle_gamma   90.00
#
_symmetry.space_group_name_H-M   'P 1'
#
loop_
_entity.id
_entity.type
_entity.pdbx_description
1 polymer ?
#
loop_
_entity_poly.entity_id
_entity_poly.type
_entity_poly.pdbx_seq_one_letter_code
_entity_poly.pdbx_strand_id
1 'polypeptide(L)'
;TVQSGDFAGIIDNSNTSLTKTGAGTLTLSGTNTYTGMTTVRSGTLALGSDLTSNQLTLYGGTVFNRGSHNHSLDNGILSVNGANGQSAMYKGDLSARNATLNFISPVHPTQPLLRVTGDADVSGSAYNVGLAGGTSLASGSTLTLLEVDPDKTLTANNLQRGNGIVQIGSTVAHDITADVNLDPTTRRLNAVTAQVSPGRATDQSKALSEGFLGGLALNLQGADLVAGRGMDSAVRASSGTDDAERHGFAGFGALSGGSLRYNTGSHLDMNSLSLLTGLAWGIDLAPGRLTLGAFFEYGNGSYDTHNSFTNAASVDGDGNAYYLGGGILARMDFVNIGPGRFYAEASGRAGKTHNEYDSSDLRDAAGRKADYDSSSPYYGLHFGTGYVWNINDAATLDLYGKYFWTRQQGDSVGLSTGEHLSFDDINSSRLRFGGRFAYILNEHVAPYIGAAWEHEFDGKARARTNGFDIDAPNLRGNTGIGELGLSLTPSTDLPLTVDLGVQGYTGKHEGVTGSLMVKWEF
;
A
#
# COMPACT_ATOMS: atom_id res chain seq x y z
N THR A 1 -6.52 33.22 -12.74
CA THR A 1 -5.15 33.28 -12.21
C THR A 1 -4.42 34.49 -12.75
N VAL A 2 -3.82 35.30 -11.88
CA VAL A 2 -3.12 36.53 -12.23
C VAL A 2 -1.76 36.57 -11.54
N GLN A 3 -0.72 37.12 -12.22
CA GLN A 3 0.65 37.15 -11.67
C GLN A 3 1.00 38.47 -11.00
N SER A 4 0.82 39.60 -11.65
CA SER A 4 1.13 40.93 -11.11
C SER A 4 0.46 42.01 -11.93
N GLY A 5 0.46 43.26 -11.44
CA GLY A 5 -0.08 44.44 -12.11
C GLY A 5 -1.18 45.10 -11.30
N ASP A 6 -1.81 46.15 -11.86
CA ASP A 6 -2.98 46.81 -11.32
C ASP A 6 -4.21 46.38 -12.13
N PHE A 7 -5.20 45.82 -11.43
CA PHE A 7 -6.47 45.43 -12.00
C PHE A 7 -7.55 46.45 -11.56
N ALA A 8 -7.84 47.43 -12.44
CA ALA A 8 -8.86 48.44 -12.19
C ALA A 8 -10.27 48.01 -12.64
N GLY A 9 -10.40 46.82 -13.22
CA GLY A 9 -11.70 46.24 -13.61
C GLY A 9 -12.50 45.73 -12.42
N ILE A 10 -13.72 45.30 -12.72
CA ILE A 10 -14.63 44.70 -11.74
C ILE A 10 -14.47 43.18 -11.82
N ILE A 11 -14.25 42.55 -10.66
CA ILE A 11 -14.43 41.10 -10.49
C ILE A 11 -15.75 40.94 -9.74
N ASP A 12 -16.77 40.45 -10.43
CA ASP A 12 -18.10 40.18 -9.87
C ASP A 12 -18.44 38.70 -9.99
N ASN A 13 -19.64 38.34 -9.60
CA ASN A 13 -20.18 36.99 -9.61
C ASN A 13 -19.85 36.15 -8.35
N SER A 14 -20.91 35.57 -7.78
CA SER A 14 -20.85 34.78 -6.54
C SER A 14 -19.94 33.53 -6.61
N ASN A 15 -19.65 33.01 -7.81
CA ASN A 15 -18.84 31.81 -8.00
C ASN A 15 -17.43 32.09 -8.54
N THR A 16 -17.07 33.38 -8.72
CA THR A 16 -15.73 33.75 -9.20
C THR A 16 -14.72 33.61 -8.07
N SER A 17 -13.59 32.94 -8.34
CA SER A 17 -12.46 32.82 -7.44
C SER A 17 -11.22 33.48 -8.05
N LEU A 18 -10.41 34.10 -7.21
CA LEU A 18 -9.16 34.75 -7.61
C LEU A 18 -7.96 33.94 -7.12
N THR A 19 -7.01 33.62 -8.00
CA THR A 19 -5.72 33.07 -7.61
C THR A 19 -4.60 33.99 -8.07
N LYS A 20 -3.85 34.52 -7.13
CA LYS A 20 -2.62 35.30 -7.32
C LYS A 20 -1.41 34.35 -7.33
N THR A 21 -0.62 34.40 -8.40
CA THR A 21 0.63 33.64 -8.54
C THR A 21 1.78 34.59 -8.93
N GLY A 22 3.03 34.09 -8.92
CA GLY A 22 4.21 34.88 -9.25
C GLY A 22 4.65 35.82 -8.13
N ALA A 23 5.94 36.17 -8.09
CA ALA A 23 6.57 36.90 -6.98
C ALA A 23 6.17 38.39 -6.89
N GLY A 24 5.60 39.00 -7.94
CA GLY A 24 5.22 40.41 -7.97
C GLY A 24 3.95 40.73 -7.16
N THR A 25 3.58 42.03 -7.17
CA THR A 25 2.34 42.51 -6.53
C THR A 25 1.22 42.58 -7.56
N LEU A 26 0.05 42.08 -7.20
CA LEU A 26 -1.23 42.34 -7.86
C LEU A 26 -2.03 43.30 -6.99
N THR A 27 -2.43 44.45 -7.53
CA THR A 27 -3.32 45.40 -6.88
C THR A 27 -4.74 45.26 -7.46
N LEU A 28 -5.73 45.12 -6.63
CA LEU A 28 -7.14 45.15 -7.02
C LEU A 28 -7.71 46.54 -6.72
N SER A 29 -7.64 47.44 -7.70
CA SER A 29 -8.06 48.86 -7.54
C SER A 29 -9.52 49.12 -7.94
N GLY A 30 -10.14 48.19 -8.68
CA GLY A 30 -11.57 48.24 -9.04
C GLY A 30 -12.46 47.69 -7.93
N THR A 31 -13.78 47.91 -8.05
CA THR A 31 -14.79 47.38 -7.10
C THR A 31 -14.94 45.87 -7.29
N ASN A 32 -14.56 45.09 -6.28
CA ASN A 32 -14.57 43.63 -6.37
C ASN A 32 -15.66 43.04 -5.45
N THR A 33 -16.69 42.46 -6.07
CA THR A 33 -17.89 41.94 -5.37
C THR A 33 -18.01 40.42 -5.42
N TYR A 34 -16.99 39.71 -5.93
CA TYR A 34 -17.00 38.24 -5.93
C TYR A 34 -16.93 37.69 -4.50
N THR A 35 -17.57 36.53 -4.29
CA THR A 35 -17.65 35.86 -2.98
C THR A 35 -16.93 34.52 -2.94
N GLY A 36 -16.39 34.06 -4.08
CA GLY A 36 -15.59 32.85 -4.12
C GLY A 36 -14.20 33.03 -3.48
N MET A 37 -13.44 31.96 -3.41
CA MET A 37 -12.16 31.93 -2.70
C MET A 37 -11.10 32.85 -3.31
N THR A 38 -10.41 33.59 -2.45
CA THR A 38 -9.19 34.35 -2.79
C THR A 38 -7.98 33.54 -2.36
N THR A 39 -7.08 33.22 -3.28
CA THR A 39 -5.86 32.44 -2.99
C THR A 39 -4.61 33.24 -3.37
N VAL A 40 -3.66 33.36 -2.46
CA VAL A 40 -2.32 33.94 -2.71
C VAL A 40 -1.28 32.83 -2.60
N ARG A 41 -0.80 32.32 -3.76
CA ARG A 41 0.20 31.25 -3.83
C ARG A 41 1.64 31.75 -3.78
N SER A 42 1.87 32.98 -4.25
CA SER A 42 3.20 33.61 -4.20
C SER A 42 3.10 35.12 -4.39
N GLY A 43 4.04 35.88 -3.83
CA GLY A 43 4.10 37.34 -3.91
C GLY A 43 3.03 38.03 -3.07
N THR A 44 2.57 39.20 -3.51
CA THR A 44 1.67 40.07 -2.78
C THR A 44 0.35 40.27 -3.51
N LEU A 45 -0.77 40.13 -2.79
CA LEU A 45 -2.08 40.64 -3.21
C LEU A 45 -2.38 41.90 -2.38
N ALA A 46 -2.53 43.04 -3.04
CA ALA A 46 -2.86 44.32 -2.40
C ALA A 46 -4.27 44.76 -2.77
N LEU A 47 -5.04 45.23 -1.80
CA LEU A 47 -6.34 45.83 -2.04
C LEU A 47 -6.20 47.33 -2.28
N GLY A 48 -6.75 47.80 -3.38
CA GLY A 48 -6.98 49.19 -3.71
C GLY A 48 -8.46 49.61 -3.60
N SER A 49 -9.31 48.64 -3.24
CA SER A 49 -10.75 48.80 -2.92
C SER A 49 -11.21 47.74 -1.94
N ASP A 50 -12.40 47.90 -1.39
CA ASP A 50 -13.02 46.91 -0.51
C ASP A 50 -13.19 45.56 -1.23
N LEU A 51 -13.09 44.48 -0.48
CA LEU A 51 -13.23 43.10 -0.98
C LEU A 51 -14.35 42.37 -0.23
N THR A 52 -15.28 41.79 -0.97
CA THR A 52 -16.45 41.09 -0.42
C THR A 52 -16.16 39.62 -0.06
N SER A 53 -15.17 38.98 -0.73
CA SER A 53 -14.82 37.58 -0.45
C SER A 53 -14.41 37.39 1.00
N ASN A 54 -15.08 36.48 1.71
CA ASN A 54 -14.75 36.10 3.09
C ASN A 54 -13.99 34.75 3.17
N GLN A 55 -13.43 34.29 2.05
CA GLN A 55 -12.63 33.07 1.97
C GLN A 55 -11.22 33.41 1.46
N LEU A 56 -10.21 33.23 2.31
CA LEU A 56 -8.83 33.57 2.01
C LEU A 56 -7.91 32.39 2.28
N THR A 57 -7.08 32.04 1.26
CA THR A 57 -6.00 31.07 1.40
C THR A 57 -4.65 31.74 1.15
N LEU A 58 -3.75 31.66 2.12
CA LEU A 58 -2.39 32.17 2.05
C LEU A 58 -1.38 31.03 2.11
N TYR A 59 -0.39 31.06 1.22
CA TYR A 59 0.78 30.19 1.30
C TYR A 59 1.92 30.92 2.03
N GLY A 60 2.75 30.19 2.74
CA GLY A 60 3.90 30.75 3.43
C GLY A 60 4.80 31.55 2.50
N GLY A 61 5.31 32.67 2.97
CA GLY A 61 6.06 33.63 2.17
C GLY A 61 5.23 34.59 1.31
N THR A 62 3.89 34.55 1.44
CA THR A 62 2.99 35.45 0.70
C THR A 62 2.49 36.60 1.58
N VAL A 63 2.02 37.66 0.94
CA VAL A 63 1.47 38.84 1.59
C VAL A 63 0.08 39.14 1.06
N PHE A 64 -0.89 39.24 1.96
CA PHE A 64 -2.16 39.90 1.69
C PHE A 64 -2.14 41.28 2.34
N ASN A 65 -2.27 42.32 1.55
CA ASN A 65 -2.21 43.72 2.03
C ASN A 65 -3.56 44.39 1.81
N ARG A 66 -4.33 44.56 2.87
CA ARG A 66 -5.63 45.22 2.78
C ARG A 66 -5.54 46.77 2.77
N GLY A 67 -4.41 47.35 3.17
CA GLY A 67 -4.28 48.80 3.30
C GLY A 67 -5.32 49.36 4.28
N SER A 68 -6.04 50.42 3.87
CA SER A 68 -7.16 51.01 4.61
C SER A 68 -8.54 50.49 4.18
N HIS A 69 -8.58 49.50 3.28
CA HIS A 69 -9.82 48.98 2.71
C HIS A 69 -10.49 47.95 3.62
N ASN A 70 -11.80 47.75 3.43
CA ASN A 70 -12.55 46.77 4.19
C ASN A 70 -12.33 45.37 3.60
N HIS A 71 -11.98 44.44 4.47
CA HIS A 71 -11.94 43.03 4.20
C HIS A 71 -12.25 42.28 5.50
N SER A 72 -13.27 41.49 5.53
CA SER A 72 -13.67 40.69 6.68
C SER A 72 -13.76 39.21 6.28
N LEU A 73 -13.25 38.36 7.16
CA LEU A 73 -13.38 36.90 7.07
C LEU A 73 -14.42 36.36 8.09
N ASP A 74 -15.25 37.24 8.63
CA ASP A 74 -16.29 36.87 9.59
C ASP A 74 -17.26 35.83 8.95
N ASN A 75 -17.57 34.78 9.70
CA ASN A 75 -18.33 33.61 9.23
C ASN A 75 -17.75 32.96 7.96
N GLY A 76 -16.49 33.21 7.67
CA GLY A 76 -15.80 32.75 6.47
C GLY A 76 -14.73 31.68 6.76
N ILE A 77 -13.75 31.63 5.86
CA ILE A 77 -12.65 30.66 5.94
C ILE A 77 -11.32 31.38 5.77
N LEU A 78 -10.41 31.19 6.72
CA LEU A 78 -9.01 31.55 6.62
C LEU A 78 -8.17 30.26 6.58
N SER A 79 -7.47 30.05 5.49
CA SER A 79 -6.54 28.92 5.35
C SER A 79 -5.11 29.43 5.18
N VAL A 80 -4.18 28.86 5.96
CA VAL A 80 -2.75 29.20 5.90
C VAL A 80 -1.96 27.93 5.65
N ASN A 81 -1.30 27.84 4.50
CA ASN A 81 -0.43 26.75 4.14
C ASN A 81 1.04 27.14 4.37
N GLY A 82 1.57 26.81 5.53
CA GLY A 82 2.96 27.04 5.93
C GLY A 82 3.91 25.87 5.64
N ALA A 83 3.53 24.92 4.79
CA ALA A 83 4.31 23.69 4.52
C ALA A 83 5.75 23.94 4.06
N ASN A 84 6.03 25.11 3.50
CA ASN A 84 7.38 25.54 3.06
C ASN A 84 8.24 26.13 4.21
N GLY A 85 7.73 26.16 5.45
CA GLY A 85 8.43 26.69 6.61
C GLY A 85 8.46 28.21 6.75
N GLN A 86 7.76 28.93 5.87
CA GLN A 86 7.70 30.40 5.89
C GLN A 86 6.36 30.91 6.42
N SER A 87 6.38 32.03 7.14
CA SER A 87 5.15 32.69 7.56
C SER A 87 4.42 33.33 6.39
N ALA A 88 3.10 33.23 6.38
CA ALA A 88 2.27 34.12 5.60
C ALA A 88 2.08 35.45 6.34
N MET A 89 1.80 36.53 5.65
CA MET A 89 1.60 37.86 6.24
C MET A 89 0.25 38.46 5.83
N TYR A 90 -0.52 38.87 6.81
CA TYR A 90 -1.70 39.70 6.63
C TYR A 90 -1.39 41.11 7.10
N LYS A 91 -1.32 42.10 6.19
CA LYS A 91 -1.06 43.50 6.49
C LYS A 91 -2.36 44.26 6.69
N GLY A 92 -2.52 44.83 7.91
CA GLY A 92 -3.72 45.52 8.39
C GLY A 92 -4.43 44.70 9.47
N ASP A 93 -5.58 45.20 9.91
CA ASP A 93 -6.39 44.54 10.93
C ASP A 93 -7.13 43.33 10.34
N LEU A 94 -7.16 42.22 11.08
CA LEU A 94 -7.84 40.98 10.70
C LEU A 94 -9.11 40.79 11.51
N SER A 95 -10.26 40.72 10.84
CA SER A 95 -11.50 40.23 11.41
C SER A 95 -11.85 38.88 10.83
N ALA A 96 -11.89 37.84 11.68
CA ALA A 96 -12.24 36.47 11.32
C ALA A 96 -13.06 35.83 12.47
N ARG A 97 -14.17 36.48 12.84
CA ARG A 97 -15.05 36.02 13.90
C ARG A 97 -15.99 34.91 13.42
N ASN A 98 -16.22 33.92 14.27
CA ASN A 98 -17.05 32.76 13.97
C ASN A 98 -16.62 32.08 12.66
N ALA A 99 -15.34 32.15 12.31
CA ALA A 99 -14.77 31.65 11.09
C ALA A 99 -14.19 30.24 11.27
N THR A 100 -13.85 29.58 10.15
CA THR A 100 -13.03 28.38 10.15
C THR A 100 -11.58 28.75 9.83
N LEU A 101 -10.68 28.46 10.78
CA LEU A 101 -9.24 28.75 10.66
C LEU A 101 -8.49 27.45 10.38
N ASN A 102 -7.97 27.30 9.18
CA ASN A 102 -7.21 26.11 8.78
C ASN A 102 -5.71 26.43 8.68
N PHE A 103 -4.89 25.70 9.41
CA PHE A 103 -3.44 25.87 9.40
C PHE A 103 -2.75 24.59 8.98
N ILE A 104 -1.85 24.67 8.00
CA ILE A 104 -0.93 23.60 7.63
C ILE A 104 0.46 24.05 8.02
N SER A 105 1.04 23.35 9.00
CA SER A 105 2.35 23.63 9.57
C SER A 105 3.43 22.72 8.95
N PRO A 106 4.67 23.22 8.74
CA PRO A 106 5.83 22.34 8.57
C PRO A 106 6.08 21.57 9.86
N VAL A 107 6.81 20.48 9.79
CA VAL A 107 7.07 19.59 10.94
C VAL A 107 7.85 20.26 12.08
N HIS A 108 8.71 21.21 11.76
CA HIS A 108 9.47 21.99 12.74
C HIS A 108 9.27 23.49 12.48
N PRO A 109 8.11 24.06 12.85
CA PRO A 109 7.88 25.47 12.67
C PRO A 109 8.77 26.26 13.63
N THR A 110 9.58 27.13 13.08
CA THR A 110 10.43 28.06 13.85
C THR A 110 9.83 29.46 13.94
N GLN A 111 8.72 29.70 13.23
CA GLN A 111 8.05 30.98 13.10
C GLN A 111 6.52 30.76 13.16
N PRO A 112 5.74 31.81 13.50
CA PRO A 112 4.27 31.73 13.39
C PRO A 112 3.86 31.45 11.94
N LEU A 113 2.79 30.69 11.75
CA LEU A 113 2.28 30.39 10.41
C LEU A 113 1.69 31.61 9.73
N LEU A 114 1.00 32.45 10.50
CA LEU A 114 0.44 33.72 10.06
C LEU A 114 0.91 34.86 10.97
N ARG A 115 1.48 35.90 10.39
CA ARG A 115 1.72 37.19 11.05
C ARG A 115 0.69 38.21 10.59
N VAL A 116 0.09 38.93 11.56
CA VAL A 116 -0.84 40.01 11.33
C VAL A 116 -0.21 41.31 11.82
N THR A 117 -0.11 42.33 10.96
CA THR A 117 0.56 43.60 11.34
C THR A 117 -0.37 44.58 12.04
N GLY A 118 -1.67 44.30 12.06
CA GLY A 118 -2.70 45.05 12.76
C GLY A 118 -3.29 44.30 13.95
N ASP A 119 -4.38 44.81 14.49
CA ASP A 119 -5.18 44.11 15.49
C ASP A 119 -5.87 42.89 14.83
N ALA A 120 -6.09 41.81 15.60
CA ALA A 120 -6.78 40.63 15.12
C ALA A 120 -7.92 40.22 16.07
N ASP A 121 -9.08 39.91 15.49
CA ASP A 121 -10.22 39.32 16.23
C ASP A 121 -10.63 38.00 15.56
N VAL A 122 -10.39 36.90 16.26
CA VAL A 122 -10.72 35.53 15.82
C VAL A 122 -11.73 34.86 16.76
N SER A 123 -12.49 35.67 17.52
CA SER A 123 -13.44 35.18 18.52
C SER A 123 -14.52 34.29 17.93
N GLY A 124 -14.89 33.22 18.64
CA GLY A 124 -15.91 32.26 18.24
C GLY A 124 -15.50 31.33 17.12
N SER A 125 -14.27 31.46 16.61
CA SER A 125 -13.81 30.67 15.46
C SER A 125 -13.39 29.24 15.82
N ALA A 126 -13.54 28.32 14.87
CA ALA A 126 -13.03 26.96 14.96
C ALA A 126 -11.68 26.86 14.24
N TYR A 127 -10.69 26.22 14.89
CA TYR A 127 -9.37 26.02 14.29
C TYR A 127 -9.12 24.55 13.97
N ASN A 128 -8.52 24.31 12.80
CA ASN A 128 -8.02 23.03 12.34
C ASN A 128 -6.51 23.16 12.09
N VAL A 129 -5.75 22.15 12.49
CA VAL A 129 -4.31 22.14 12.24
C VAL A 129 -3.92 20.84 11.55
N GLY A 130 -3.18 20.95 10.45
CA GLY A 130 -2.54 19.85 9.75
C GLY A 130 -1.03 20.05 9.73
N LEU A 131 -0.27 18.97 9.64
CA LEU A 131 1.18 19.00 9.47
C LEU A 131 1.56 18.45 8.10
N ALA A 132 2.43 19.19 7.40
CA ALA A 132 3.06 18.74 6.19
C ALA A 132 4.41 18.11 6.55
N GLY A 133 4.70 16.91 6.01
CA GLY A 133 6.01 16.27 6.17
C GLY A 133 6.03 15.12 7.18
N GLY A 134 7.12 14.36 7.15
CA GLY A 134 7.23 13.01 7.65
C GLY A 134 7.88 12.80 9.01
N THR A 135 8.03 13.81 9.86
CA THR A 135 8.61 13.59 11.19
C THR A 135 7.57 13.75 12.29
N SER A 136 7.64 12.89 13.32
CA SER A 136 6.79 12.99 14.48
C SER A 136 7.12 14.24 15.30
N LEU A 137 6.11 15.00 15.71
CA LEU A 137 6.27 16.02 16.72
C LEU A 137 6.47 15.37 18.10
N ALA A 138 7.39 15.92 18.88
CA ALA A 138 7.49 15.51 20.27
C ALA A 138 6.24 15.93 21.05
N SER A 139 5.79 15.09 21.99
CA SER A 139 4.73 15.46 22.92
C SER A 139 5.09 16.75 23.66
N GLY A 140 4.15 17.68 23.74
CA GLY A 140 4.36 18.99 24.36
C GLY A 140 4.94 20.05 23.42
N SER A 141 5.18 19.74 22.11
CA SER A 141 5.55 20.75 21.12
C SER A 141 4.46 21.80 20.99
N THR A 142 4.87 23.05 20.79
CA THR A 142 3.96 24.19 20.60
C THR A 142 4.10 24.72 19.19
N LEU A 143 2.96 24.90 18.52
CA LEU A 143 2.87 25.51 17.19
C LEU A 143 2.27 26.90 17.32
N THR A 144 2.96 27.95 16.87
CA THR A 144 2.36 29.29 16.80
C THR A 144 1.57 29.41 15.50
N LEU A 145 0.25 29.42 15.60
CA LEU A 145 -0.65 29.45 14.45
C LEU A 145 -0.78 30.87 13.89
N LEU A 146 -1.04 31.84 14.76
CA LEU A 146 -1.22 33.25 14.43
C LEU A 146 -0.51 34.10 15.49
N GLU A 147 0.16 35.15 15.04
CA GLU A 147 0.79 36.14 15.90
C GLU A 147 0.49 37.56 15.36
N VAL A 148 0.18 38.50 16.22
CA VAL A 148 0.06 39.92 15.91
C VAL A 148 1.36 40.68 16.23
N ASP A 149 1.57 41.83 15.61
CA ASP A 149 2.74 42.67 15.95
C ASP A 149 2.73 43.10 17.42
N PRO A 150 3.88 43.34 18.06
CA PRO A 150 4.01 43.50 19.51
C PRO A 150 3.17 44.63 20.13
N ASP A 151 2.83 45.68 19.36
CA ASP A 151 2.01 46.80 19.78
C ASP A 151 0.50 46.62 19.52
N LYS A 152 0.13 45.47 18.91
CA LYS A 152 -1.23 45.16 18.50
C LYS A 152 -1.93 44.21 19.46
N THR A 153 -3.25 44.11 19.34
CA THR A 153 -4.11 43.32 20.20
C THR A 153 -4.68 42.13 19.45
N LEU A 154 -4.58 40.95 20.06
CA LEU A 154 -5.30 39.76 19.64
C LEU A 154 -6.52 39.54 20.53
N THR A 155 -7.70 39.44 19.93
CA THR A 155 -8.93 39.01 20.57
C THR A 155 -9.29 37.62 20.10
N ALA A 156 -9.40 36.68 21.03
CA ALA A 156 -9.61 35.25 20.67
C ALA A 156 -10.54 34.57 21.70
N ASN A 157 -11.67 35.21 22.03
CA ASN A 157 -12.63 34.67 22.98
C ASN A 157 -13.39 33.49 22.39
N ASN A 158 -13.63 32.44 23.20
CA ASN A 158 -14.41 31.26 22.79
C ASN A 158 -13.91 30.57 21.51
N LEU A 159 -12.60 30.48 21.33
CA LEU A 159 -12.03 29.65 20.28
C LEU A 159 -12.50 28.21 20.44
N GLN A 160 -13.01 27.66 19.38
CA GLN A 160 -13.49 26.29 19.33
C GLN A 160 -12.47 25.40 18.62
N ARG A 161 -12.32 24.21 19.13
CA ARG A 161 -11.55 23.18 18.50
C ARG A 161 -12.36 22.63 17.32
N GLY A 162 -11.83 22.66 16.10
CA GLY A 162 -12.42 22.06 14.93
C GLY A 162 -12.39 20.53 15.04
N ASN A 163 -11.77 19.84 14.11
CA ASN A 163 -11.68 18.36 14.18
C ASN A 163 -10.81 17.83 15.32
N GLY A 164 -10.07 18.69 15.98
CA GLY A 164 -9.30 18.35 17.19
C GLY A 164 -8.13 17.40 17.00
N ILE A 165 -7.79 17.08 15.78
CA ILE A 165 -6.72 16.14 15.40
C ILE A 165 -5.77 16.87 14.47
N VAL A 166 -4.48 16.79 14.77
CA VAL A 166 -3.41 17.14 13.82
C VAL A 166 -2.97 15.88 13.13
N GLN A 167 -3.19 15.80 11.85
CA GLN A 167 -2.64 14.74 11.02
C GLN A 167 -1.23 15.14 10.59
N ILE A 168 -0.23 14.34 10.97
CA ILE A 168 1.13 14.44 10.45
C ILE A 168 1.26 13.54 9.24
N GLY A 169 1.56 14.14 8.09
CA GLY A 169 1.63 13.37 6.87
C GLY A 169 0.31 12.66 6.59
N SER A 170 0.39 11.43 6.13
CA SER A 170 -0.77 10.56 5.85
C SER A 170 -1.02 9.49 6.93
N THR A 171 -0.12 9.33 7.90
CA THR A 171 -0.06 8.11 8.73
C THR A 171 -0.15 8.34 10.24
N VAL A 172 0.13 9.54 10.73
CA VAL A 172 0.17 9.84 12.17
C VAL A 172 -0.83 10.93 12.53
N ALA A 173 -1.52 10.75 13.63
CA ALA A 173 -2.44 11.74 14.21
C ALA A 173 -2.04 12.11 15.64
N HIS A 174 -2.22 13.37 15.99
CA HIS A 174 -2.08 13.90 17.34
C HIS A 174 -3.35 14.62 17.74
N ASP A 175 -3.71 14.55 19.00
CA ASP A 175 -4.70 15.48 19.56
C ASP A 175 -4.03 16.83 19.83
N ILE A 176 -4.76 17.92 19.64
CA ILE A 176 -4.26 19.27 19.89
C ILE A 176 -5.20 20.04 20.79
N THR A 177 -4.61 20.98 21.55
CA THR A 177 -5.32 21.98 22.31
C THR A 177 -4.81 23.36 21.91
N ALA A 178 -5.68 24.27 21.50
CA ALA A 178 -5.26 25.64 21.30
C ALA A 178 -5.30 26.40 22.63
N ASP A 179 -4.35 27.28 22.75
CA ASP A 179 -4.24 28.21 23.85
C ASP A 179 -3.93 29.61 23.33
N VAL A 180 -4.20 30.62 24.10
CA VAL A 180 -3.94 32.02 23.75
C VAL A 180 -2.85 32.56 24.66
N ASN A 181 -1.71 32.87 24.07
CA ASN A 181 -0.54 33.33 24.82
C ASN A 181 -0.53 34.83 25.05
N LEU A 182 -0.12 35.21 26.26
CA LEU A 182 0.18 36.60 26.63
C LEU A 182 1.64 36.92 26.27
N ASP A 183 1.86 38.05 25.60
CA ASP A 183 3.21 38.62 25.48
C ASP A 183 3.77 38.90 26.88
N PRO A 184 4.94 38.38 27.25
CA PRO A 184 5.49 38.49 28.57
C PRO A 184 5.85 39.92 28.96
N THR A 185 6.08 40.79 27.96
CA THR A 185 6.48 42.21 28.20
C THR A 185 5.26 43.13 28.27
N THR A 186 4.36 43.01 27.31
CA THR A 186 3.19 43.90 27.21
C THR A 186 1.98 43.38 27.98
N ARG A 187 1.98 42.08 28.35
CA ARG A 187 0.88 41.35 28.96
C ARG A 187 -0.42 41.37 28.13
N ARG A 188 -0.29 41.57 26.83
CA ARG A 188 -1.39 41.46 25.85
C ARG A 188 -1.42 40.10 25.22
N LEU A 189 -2.60 39.66 24.84
CA LEU A 189 -2.74 38.45 23.98
C LEU A 189 -2.12 38.76 22.62
N ASN A 190 -1.13 38.00 22.21
CA ASN A 190 -0.41 38.24 20.98
C ASN A 190 -0.35 37.03 20.04
N ALA A 191 -0.65 35.83 20.53
CA ALA A 191 -0.56 34.62 19.69
C ALA A 191 -1.60 33.58 20.05
N VAL A 192 -2.07 32.84 19.04
CA VAL A 192 -2.79 31.58 19.19
C VAL A 192 -1.79 30.44 18.98
N THR A 193 -1.66 29.59 19.98
CA THR A 193 -0.76 28.43 19.93
C THR A 193 -1.54 27.13 20.04
N ALA A 194 -1.00 26.07 19.50
CA ALA A 194 -1.53 24.72 19.63
C ALA A 194 -0.51 23.82 20.32
N GLN A 195 -0.91 23.15 21.40
CA GLN A 195 -0.11 22.12 22.05
C GLN A 195 -0.46 20.74 21.49
N VAL A 196 0.56 19.94 21.29
CA VAL A 196 0.48 18.63 20.63
C VAL A 196 0.61 17.51 21.67
N SER A 197 -0.37 16.62 21.74
CA SER A 197 -0.34 15.40 22.56
C SER A 197 0.58 14.32 21.97
N PRO A 198 0.81 13.19 22.67
CA PRO A 198 1.44 12.03 22.06
C PRO A 198 0.74 11.60 20.78
N GLY A 199 1.52 11.21 19.77
CA GLY A 199 1.00 10.74 18.48
C GLY A 199 0.50 9.28 18.54
N ARG A 200 -0.26 8.91 17.51
CA ARG A 200 -0.66 7.54 17.21
C ARG A 200 -0.71 7.33 15.70
N ALA A 201 -0.55 6.10 15.25
CA ALA A 201 -0.86 5.79 13.85
C ALA A 201 -2.35 6.05 13.56
N THR A 202 -2.68 6.49 12.35
CA THR A 202 -4.07 6.60 11.88
C THR A 202 -4.60 5.21 11.56
N ASP A 203 -5.91 4.97 11.69
CA ASP A 203 -6.54 3.70 11.29
C ASP A 203 -6.27 3.41 9.80
N GLN A 204 -6.31 4.46 8.99
CA GLN A 204 -6.09 4.40 7.55
C GLN A 204 -4.68 3.94 7.14
N SER A 205 -3.67 4.12 8.01
CA SER A 205 -2.30 3.66 7.73
C SER A 205 -2.17 2.14 7.56
N LYS A 206 -3.17 1.35 8.01
CA LYS A 206 -3.29 -0.09 7.76
C LYS A 206 -3.18 -0.44 6.27
N ALA A 207 -3.70 0.40 5.38
CA ALA A 207 -3.65 0.20 3.93
C ALA A 207 -2.21 0.07 3.41
N LEU A 208 -1.25 0.77 4.01
CA LEU A 208 0.17 0.66 3.66
C LEU A 208 0.75 -0.73 3.99
N SER A 209 0.36 -1.29 5.15
CA SER A 209 0.75 -2.66 5.51
C SER A 209 0.09 -3.70 4.61
N GLU A 210 -1.12 -3.43 4.12
CA GLU A 210 -1.82 -4.31 3.19
C GLU A 210 -1.18 -4.28 1.81
N GLY A 211 -0.72 -3.12 1.34
CA GLY A 211 0.10 -3.02 0.13
C GLY A 211 1.36 -3.90 0.21
N PHE A 212 2.08 -3.88 1.35
CA PHE A 212 3.27 -4.74 1.53
C PHE A 212 2.95 -6.25 1.54
N LEU A 213 1.74 -6.62 1.96
CA LEU A 213 1.23 -7.99 1.89
C LEU A 213 1.04 -8.48 0.45
N GLY A 214 0.87 -7.57 -0.53
CA GLY A 214 0.80 -7.90 -1.97
C GLY A 214 2.03 -8.65 -2.46
N GLY A 215 3.22 -8.24 -2.03
CA GLY A 215 4.47 -8.96 -2.34
C GLY A 215 4.48 -10.39 -1.78
N LEU A 216 4.03 -10.59 -0.53
CA LEU A 216 3.90 -11.94 0.05
C LEU A 216 2.86 -12.77 -0.72
N ALA A 217 1.68 -12.21 -1.04
CA ALA A 217 0.63 -12.92 -1.75
C ALA A 217 1.13 -13.49 -3.10
N LEU A 218 1.93 -12.71 -3.83
CA LEU A 218 2.58 -13.17 -5.06
C LEU A 218 3.63 -14.26 -4.77
N ASN A 219 4.43 -14.15 -3.71
CA ASN A 219 5.39 -15.19 -3.30
C ASN A 219 4.70 -16.52 -2.94
N LEU A 220 3.50 -16.47 -2.32
CA LEU A 220 2.74 -17.68 -1.99
C LEU A 220 2.27 -18.42 -3.24
N GLN A 221 1.87 -17.70 -4.29
CA GLN A 221 1.51 -18.31 -5.58
C GLN A 221 2.73 -18.97 -6.26
N GLY A 222 3.91 -18.34 -6.16
CA GLY A 222 5.17 -18.97 -6.60
C GLY A 222 5.48 -20.25 -5.83
N ALA A 223 5.28 -20.27 -4.50
CA ALA A 223 5.47 -21.48 -3.69
C ALA A 223 4.50 -22.61 -4.09
N ASP A 224 3.26 -22.27 -4.41
CA ASP A 224 2.26 -23.22 -4.90
C ASP A 224 2.65 -23.78 -6.29
N LEU A 225 3.17 -22.93 -7.18
CA LEU A 225 3.68 -23.36 -8.49
C LEU A 225 4.85 -24.34 -8.34
N VAL A 226 5.83 -24.05 -7.47
CA VAL A 226 7.00 -24.92 -7.22
C VAL A 226 6.57 -26.27 -6.66
N ALA A 227 5.75 -26.30 -5.60
CA ALA A 227 5.34 -27.52 -4.91
C ALA A 227 4.23 -28.31 -5.65
N GLY A 228 3.59 -27.70 -6.64
CA GLY A 228 2.60 -28.33 -7.51
C GLY A 228 3.18 -28.67 -8.87
N ARG A 229 2.86 -27.87 -9.86
CA ARG A 229 3.22 -28.09 -11.28
C ARG A 229 4.71 -28.18 -11.54
N GLY A 230 5.52 -27.39 -10.81
CA GLY A 230 6.98 -27.45 -10.91
C GLY A 230 7.53 -28.80 -10.50
N MET A 231 7.09 -29.34 -9.35
CA MET A 231 7.48 -30.67 -8.87
C MET A 231 7.01 -31.77 -9.84
N ASP A 232 5.75 -31.74 -10.26
CA ASP A 232 5.18 -32.71 -11.22
C ASP A 232 5.94 -32.68 -12.56
N SER A 233 6.32 -31.47 -13.04
CA SER A 233 7.09 -31.29 -14.27
C SER A 233 8.50 -31.88 -14.17
N ALA A 234 9.18 -31.61 -13.05
CA ALA A 234 10.54 -32.14 -12.80
C ALA A 234 10.54 -33.69 -12.73
N VAL A 235 9.57 -34.27 -12.01
CA VAL A 235 9.42 -35.74 -11.92
C VAL A 235 9.18 -36.37 -13.30
N ARG A 236 8.27 -35.80 -14.08
CA ARG A 236 7.99 -36.31 -15.45
C ARG A 236 9.20 -36.15 -16.38
N ALA A 237 9.92 -35.01 -16.30
CA ALA A 237 11.11 -34.77 -17.08
C ALA A 237 12.22 -35.78 -16.74
N SER A 238 12.42 -36.07 -15.46
CA SER A 238 13.44 -37.04 -15.01
C SER A 238 13.11 -38.50 -15.37
N SER A 239 11.84 -38.85 -15.62
CA SER A 239 11.41 -40.22 -15.95
C SER A 239 11.74 -40.64 -17.39
N GLY A 240 11.98 -39.70 -18.31
CA GLY A 240 12.35 -39.98 -19.72
C GLY A 240 13.84 -40.25 -19.95
N THR A 241 14.66 -40.29 -18.90
CA THR A 241 16.13 -40.46 -19.01
C THR A 241 16.59 -41.92 -18.83
N ASP A 242 15.74 -42.91 -19.09
CA ASP A 242 16.01 -44.32 -18.78
C ASP A 242 16.94 -45.03 -19.77
N ASP A 243 17.39 -44.40 -20.88
CA ASP A 243 18.43 -44.93 -21.72
C ASP A 243 19.78 -44.91 -20.98
N ALA A 244 20.34 -46.07 -20.72
CA ALA A 244 21.60 -46.29 -19.96
C ALA A 244 22.82 -45.54 -20.54
N GLU A 245 22.71 -44.91 -21.68
CA GLU A 245 23.71 -44.07 -22.34
C GLU A 245 23.49 -42.58 -22.14
N ARG A 246 22.34 -42.12 -21.56
CA ARG A 246 22.01 -40.71 -21.32
C ARG A 246 21.86 -40.39 -19.82
N HIS A 247 22.98 -40.34 -19.10
CA HIS A 247 23.01 -39.68 -17.79
C HIS A 247 22.85 -38.17 -17.99
N GLY A 248 21.68 -37.71 -18.40
CA GLY A 248 21.44 -36.31 -18.78
C GLY A 248 20.44 -35.58 -17.86
N PHE A 249 20.61 -34.28 -17.79
CA PHE A 249 19.60 -33.38 -17.21
C PHE A 249 18.48 -33.21 -18.24
N ALA A 250 17.21 -33.27 -17.77
CA ALA A 250 16.05 -32.96 -18.59
C ALA A 250 15.50 -31.57 -18.20
N GLY A 251 15.15 -30.77 -19.21
CA GLY A 251 14.51 -29.47 -19.01
C GLY A 251 13.06 -29.63 -18.53
N PHE A 252 12.66 -28.80 -17.58
CA PHE A 252 11.27 -28.73 -17.14
C PHE A 252 10.80 -27.29 -16.99
N GLY A 253 9.48 -27.08 -17.09
CA GLY A 253 8.89 -25.77 -16.92
C GLY A 253 7.41 -25.83 -16.55
N ALA A 254 6.96 -24.81 -15.83
CA ALA A 254 5.58 -24.64 -15.46
C ALA A 254 5.21 -23.16 -15.39
N LEU A 255 3.97 -22.86 -15.71
CA LEU A 255 3.38 -21.53 -15.68
C LEU A 255 2.08 -21.60 -14.89
N SER A 256 1.81 -20.58 -14.06
CA SER A 256 0.53 -20.40 -13.37
C SER A 256 0.18 -18.94 -13.31
N GLY A 257 -1.10 -18.62 -13.48
CA GLY A 257 -1.59 -17.24 -13.32
C GLY A 257 -3.08 -17.24 -13.08
N GLY A 258 -3.59 -16.14 -12.56
CA GLY A 258 -5.00 -16.00 -12.27
C GLY A 258 -5.35 -14.75 -11.48
N SER A 259 -6.59 -14.72 -11.02
CA SER A 259 -7.14 -13.65 -10.21
C SER A 259 -7.57 -14.21 -8.86
N LEU A 260 -6.99 -13.68 -7.79
CA LEU A 260 -7.23 -14.10 -6.41
C LEU A 260 -7.53 -12.90 -5.53
N ARG A 261 -8.53 -13.05 -4.68
CA ARG A 261 -8.84 -12.16 -3.56
C ARG A 261 -8.34 -12.75 -2.25
N TYR A 262 -7.60 -11.97 -1.49
CA TYR A 262 -7.14 -12.30 -0.14
C TYR A 262 -7.94 -11.51 0.89
N ASN A 263 -8.69 -12.20 1.74
CA ASN A 263 -9.52 -11.61 2.79
C ASN A 263 -8.67 -11.33 4.04
N THR A 264 -8.30 -10.06 4.26
CA THR A 264 -7.35 -9.62 5.30
C THR A 264 -8.02 -8.99 6.52
N GLY A 265 -9.36 -8.94 6.52
CA GLY A 265 -10.20 -8.10 7.39
C GLY A 265 -10.67 -6.83 6.64
N SER A 266 -10.14 -6.61 5.50
CA SER A 266 -10.43 -5.86 4.29
C SER A 266 -10.21 -6.83 3.12
N HIS A 267 -9.75 -6.41 1.96
CA HIS A 267 -9.32 -7.34 0.92
C HIS A 267 -8.24 -6.78 0.01
N LEU A 268 -7.46 -7.69 -0.53
CA LEU A 268 -6.47 -7.46 -1.58
C LEU A 268 -6.83 -8.34 -2.76
N ASP A 269 -7.08 -7.74 -3.92
CA ASP A 269 -7.35 -8.42 -5.19
C ASP A 269 -6.09 -8.43 -6.04
N MET A 270 -5.65 -9.61 -6.48
CA MET A 270 -4.40 -9.77 -7.22
C MET A 270 -4.61 -10.51 -8.53
N ASN A 271 -4.12 -9.93 -9.60
CA ASN A 271 -3.96 -10.58 -10.90
C ASN A 271 -2.48 -10.86 -11.13
N SER A 272 -2.13 -12.13 -11.39
CA SER A 272 -0.73 -12.53 -11.40
C SER A 272 -0.39 -13.59 -12.43
N LEU A 273 0.90 -13.65 -12.76
CA LEU A 273 1.52 -14.66 -13.58
C LEU A 273 2.85 -15.09 -12.94
N SER A 274 3.07 -16.39 -12.79
CA SER A 274 4.31 -16.96 -12.29
C SER A 274 4.85 -18.01 -13.25
N LEU A 275 6.14 -17.96 -13.51
CA LEU A 275 6.88 -18.86 -14.38
C LEU A 275 7.98 -19.55 -13.59
N LEU A 276 8.16 -20.84 -13.85
CA LEU A 276 9.26 -21.63 -13.32
C LEU A 276 9.88 -22.42 -14.49
N THR A 277 11.21 -22.44 -14.56
CA THR A 277 11.98 -23.26 -15.50
C THR A 277 13.24 -23.81 -14.85
N GLY A 278 13.64 -25.02 -15.23
CA GLY A 278 14.78 -25.66 -14.59
C GLY A 278 15.28 -26.92 -15.28
N LEU A 279 16.20 -27.58 -14.60
CA LEU A 279 16.78 -28.85 -14.99
C LEU A 279 16.51 -29.87 -13.90
N ALA A 280 16.07 -31.06 -14.28
CA ALA A 280 15.82 -32.18 -13.39
C ALA A 280 16.70 -33.38 -13.76
N TRP A 281 17.04 -34.18 -12.76
CA TRP A 281 17.84 -35.38 -12.88
C TRP A 281 17.22 -36.51 -12.07
N GLY A 282 17.04 -37.68 -12.66
CA GLY A 282 16.54 -38.90 -12.02
C GLY A 282 17.67 -39.87 -11.67
N ILE A 283 17.59 -40.42 -10.47
CA ILE A 283 18.56 -41.42 -9.96
C ILE A 283 17.77 -42.62 -9.44
N ASP A 284 18.03 -43.80 -10.00
CA ASP A 284 17.45 -45.03 -9.49
C ASP A 284 18.25 -45.52 -8.28
N LEU A 285 17.56 -45.69 -7.17
CA LEU A 285 18.09 -46.17 -5.89
C LEU A 285 17.35 -47.46 -5.46
N ALA A 286 17.95 -48.24 -4.58
CA ALA A 286 17.31 -49.49 -4.11
C ALA A 286 15.89 -49.33 -3.54
N PRO A 287 15.56 -48.22 -2.79
CA PRO A 287 14.18 -48.02 -2.29
C PRO A 287 13.22 -47.39 -3.32
N GLY A 288 13.70 -46.91 -4.50
CA GLY A 288 12.89 -46.23 -5.50
C GLY A 288 13.66 -45.24 -6.35
N ARG A 289 12.96 -44.27 -6.95
CA ARG A 289 13.55 -43.24 -7.83
C ARG A 289 13.61 -41.89 -7.14
N LEU A 290 14.81 -41.30 -7.07
CA LEU A 290 15.04 -39.95 -6.61
C LEU A 290 15.10 -38.98 -7.80
N THR A 291 14.22 -37.99 -7.82
CA THR A 291 14.28 -36.82 -8.70
C THR A 291 14.91 -35.66 -7.96
N LEU A 292 15.94 -35.06 -8.54
CA LEU A 292 16.54 -33.81 -8.10
C LEU A 292 16.33 -32.75 -9.17
N GLY A 293 16.10 -31.51 -8.79
CA GLY A 293 15.95 -30.39 -9.72
C GLY A 293 16.50 -29.09 -9.17
N ALA A 294 16.98 -28.26 -10.09
CA ALA A 294 17.30 -26.87 -9.82
C ALA A 294 16.49 -25.99 -10.76
N PHE A 295 15.98 -24.89 -10.26
CA PHE A 295 15.09 -24.04 -11.03
C PHE A 295 15.35 -22.56 -10.81
N PHE A 296 14.94 -21.79 -11.80
CA PHE A 296 14.77 -20.36 -11.78
C PHE A 296 13.26 -20.06 -11.75
N GLU A 297 12.87 -19.01 -11.06
CA GLU A 297 11.49 -18.57 -10.97
C GLU A 297 11.35 -17.07 -11.14
N TYR A 298 10.27 -16.67 -11.77
CA TYR A 298 9.84 -15.29 -11.95
C TYR A 298 8.32 -15.19 -11.76
N GLY A 299 7.86 -14.15 -11.11
CA GLY A 299 6.45 -13.84 -11.06
C GLY A 299 6.22 -12.35 -11.06
N ASN A 300 5.10 -11.93 -11.63
CA ASN A 300 4.62 -10.57 -11.56
C ASN A 300 3.11 -10.54 -11.33
N GLY A 301 2.62 -9.45 -10.77
CA GLY A 301 1.20 -9.22 -10.56
C GLY A 301 0.91 -7.76 -10.26
N SER A 302 -0.30 -7.36 -10.61
CA SER A 302 -0.93 -6.12 -10.15
C SER A 302 -1.96 -6.45 -9.09
N TYR A 303 -2.13 -5.53 -8.13
CA TYR A 303 -3.12 -5.73 -7.09
C TYR A 303 -3.81 -4.42 -6.72
N ASP A 304 -5.06 -4.57 -6.25
CA ASP A 304 -5.86 -3.51 -5.66
C ASP A 304 -6.13 -3.86 -4.19
N THR A 305 -6.12 -2.85 -3.31
CA THR A 305 -6.48 -3.00 -1.90
C THR A 305 -7.71 -2.16 -1.58
N HIS A 306 -8.59 -2.69 -0.75
CA HIS A 306 -9.74 -1.95 -0.23
C HIS A 306 -9.82 -2.10 1.28
N ASN A 307 -9.76 -0.99 2.00
CA ASN A 307 -9.82 -0.93 3.45
C ASN A 307 -11.02 -0.11 3.91
N SER A 308 -11.88 -0.72 4.72
CA SER A 308 -13.03 -0.06 5.35
C SER A 308 -12.78 0.11 6.84
N PHE A 309 -13.11 1.27 7.38
CA PHE A 309 -12.91 1.63 8.78
C PHE A 309 -14.23 2.10 9.41
N THR A 310 -14.42 1.80 10.70
CA THR A 310 -15.64 2.22 11.42
C THR A 310 -15.65 3.74 11.68
N ASN A 311 -14.48 4.34 11.94
CA ASN A 311 -14.35 5.73 12.38
C ASN A 311 -13.51 6.59 11.43
N ALA A 312 -13.19 6.10 10.25
CA ALA A 312 -12.44 6.82 9.23
C ALA A 312 -13.00 6.50 7.83
N ALA A 313 -12.69 7.33 6.85
CA ALA A 313 -13.02 7.05 5.46
C ALA A 313 -12.30 5.79 4.98
N SER A 314 -12.92 5.04 4.08
CA SER A 314 -12.28 3.92 3.39
C SER A 314 -11.05 4.38 2.63
N VAL A 315 -10.12 3.47 2.43
CA VAL A 315 -8.89 3.71 1.66
C VAL A 315 -8.78 2.66 0.59
N ASP A 316 -8.74 3.11 -0.64
CA ASP A 316 -8.40 2.31 -1.80
C ASP A 316 -6.94 2.57 -2.19
N GLY A 317 -6.27 1.54 -2.67
CA GLY A 317 -4.90 1.64 -3.18
C GLY A 317 -4.64 0.56 -4.20
N ASP A 318 -3.64 0.78 -5.02
CA ASP A 318 -3.19 -0.13 -6.06
C ASP A 318 -1.68 -0.32 -6.02
N GLY A 319 -1.21 -1.38 -6.62
CA GLY A 319 0.21 -1.66 -6.67
C GLY A 319 0.59 -2.74 -7.65
N ASN A 320 1.90 -2.85 -7.83
CA ASN A 320 2.51 -3.89 -8.64
C ASN A 320 3.58 -4.61 -7.81
N ALA A 321 3.67 -5.92 -8.00
CA ALA A 321 4.72 -6.71 -7.40
C ALA A 321 5.37 -7.62 -8.44
N TYR A 322 6.67 -7.86 -8.31
CA TYR A 322 7.35 -8.92 -9.03
C TYR A 322 8.41 -9.56 -8.15
N TYR A 323 8.66 -10.84 -8.38
CA TYR A 323 9.79 -11.53 -7.75
C TYR A 323 10.68 -12.21 -8.80
N LEU A 324 11.94 -12.35 -8.42
CA LEU A 324 12.97 -13.07 -9.15
C LEU A 324 13.75 -13.93 -8.18
N GLY A 325 13.90 -15.21 -8.50
CA GLY A 325 14.59 -16.13 -7.61
C GLY A 325 14.93 -17.44 -8.24
N GLY A 326 15.29 -18.37 -7.40
CA GLY A 326 15.58 -19.73 -7.80
C GLY A 326 15.62 -20.67 -6.61
N GLY A 327 15.79 -21.94 -6.88
CA GLY A 327 15.77 -22.93 -5.84
C GLY A 327 16.12 -24.33 -6.33
N ILE A 328 15.94 -25.25 -5.39
CA ILE A 328 16.14 -26.69 -5.63
C ILE A 328 14.91 -27.45 -5.18
N LEU A 329 14.68 -28.59 -5.79
CA LEU A 329 13.62 -29.51 -5.40
C LEU A 329 14.14 -30.96 -5.42
N ALA A 330 13.50 -31.79 -4.61
CA ALA A 330 13.78 -33.20 -4.53
C ALA A 330 12.47 -33.96 -4.31
N ARG A 331 12.30 -35.11 -4.97
CA ARG A 331 11.22 -36.06 -4.70
C ARG A 331 11.74 -37.48 -4.78
N MET A 332 11.41 -38.28 -3.79
CA MET A 332 11.66 -39.71 -3.73
C MET A 332 10.35 -40.46 -3.93
N ASP A 333 10.23 -41.19 -5.03
CA ASP A 333 9.13 -42.13 -5.27
C ASP A 333 9.60 -43.53 -4.88
N PHE A 334 8.96 -44.13 -3.89
CA PHE A 334 9.33 -45.47 -3.37
C PHE A 334 8.66 -46.55 -4.18
N VAL A 335 9.41 -47.64 -4.47
CA VAL A 335 8.85 -48.77 -5.23
C VAL A 335 7.78 -49.49 -4.44
N ASN A 336 6.66 -49.71 -5.10
CA ASN A 336 5.53 -50.62 -4.79
C ASN A 336 5.32 -50.96 -3.31
N ILE A 337 4.64 -50.09 -2.62
CA ILE A 337 4.12 -50.35 -1.27
C ILE A 337 2.61 -50.67 -1.40
N GLY A 338 2.26 -51.94 -1.53
CA GLY A 338 0.89 -52.39 -1.81
C GLY A 338 0.41 -52.07 -3.23
N PRO A 339 -0.85 -51.65 -3.44
CA PRO A 339 -1.42 -51.35 -4.77
C PRO A 339 -1.03 -49.98 -5.32
N GLY A 340 0.01 -49.34 -4.82
CA GLY A 340 0.44 -48.03 -5.22
C GLY A 340 1.87 -47.73 -4.83
N ARG A 341 2.22 -46.44 -4.85
CA ARG A 341 3.55 -45.94 -4.45
C ARG A 341 3.44 -44.80 -3.46
N PHE A 342 4.31 -44.81 -2.46
CA PHE A 342 4.50 -43.71 -1.54
C PHE A 342 5.55 -42.76 -2.08
N TYR A 343 5.42 -41.46 -1.79
CA TYR A 343 6.44 -40.49 -2.11
C TYR A 343 6.68 -39.48 -0.97
N ALA A 344 7.87 -38.90 -0.97
CA ALA A 344 8.25 -37.79 -0.13
C ALA A 344 8.94 -36.72 -0.99
N GLU A 345 8.62 -35.46 -0.78
CA GLU A 345 9.13 -34.36 -1.55
C GLU A 345 9.51 -33.15 -0.69
N ALA A 346 10.49 -32.37 -1.16
CA ALA A 346 10.91 -31.14 -0.54
C ALA A 346 11.37 -30.14 -1.59
N SER A 347 11.27 -28.86 -1.31
CA SER A 347 11.88 -27.81 -2.09
C SER A 347 12.33 -26.65 -1.22
N GLY A 348 13.37 -25.95 -1.66
CA GLY A 348 13.86 -24.71 -1.08
C GLY A 348 14.00 -23.64 -2.15
N ARG A 349 13.61 -22.42 -1.86
CA ARG A 349 13.64 -21.30 -2.79
C ARG A 349 14.11 -20.03 -2.10
N ALA A 350 14.75 -19.14 -2.83
CA ALA A 350 15.16 -17.83 -2.36
C ALA A 350 15.22 -16.83 -3.52
N GLY A 351 14.99 -15.57 -3.23
CA GLY A 351 15.02 -14.53 -4.23
C GLY A 351 14.74 -13.16 -3.63
N LYS A 352 14.30 -12.26 -4.49
CA LYS A 352 13.98 -10.89 -4.14
C LYS A 352 12.63 -10.49 -4.71
N THR A 353 11.82 -9.85 -3.90
CA THR A 353 10.51 -9.30 -4.26
C THR A 353 10.61 -7.79 -4.30
N HIS A 354 10.13 -7.17 -5.36
CA HIS A 354 9.85 -5.75 -5.46
C HIS A 354 8.36 -5.54 -5.37
N ASN A 355 7.97 -4.49 -4.67
CA ASN A 355 6.57 -4.15 -4.44
C ASN A 355 6.40 -2.64 -4.42
N GLU A 356 5.51 -2.13 -5.26
CA GLU A 356 5.11 -0.74 -5.38
C GLU A 356 3.69 -0.59 -4.86
N TYR A 357 3.39 0.49 -4.15
CA TYR A 357 2.06 0.79 -3.63
C TYR A 357 1.76 2.27 -3.73
N ASP A 358 0.60 2.64 -4.25
CA ASP A 358 0.05 3.99 -4.34
C ASP A 358 -1.36 4.03 -3.73
N SER A 359 -1.71 5.14 -3.08
CA SER A 359 -3.08 5.40 -2.68
C SER A 359 -3.47 6.86 -2.91
N SER A 360 -4.53 7.06 -3.67
CA SER A 360 -5.09 8.40 -3.87
C SER A 360 -5.88 8.91 -2.67
N ASP A 361 -6.24 8.06 -1.73
CA ASP A 361 -7.04 8.38 -0.55
C ASP A 361 -6.19 8.71 0.67
N LEU A 362 -4.99 8.12 0.75
CA LEU A 362 -4.01 8.50 1.77
C LEU A 362 -3.28 9.77 1.34
N ARG A 363 -3.63 10.89 1.98
CA ARG A 363 -3.03 12.19 1.70
C ARG A 363 -2.56 12.86 2.97
N ASP A 364 -1.46 13.61 2.85
CA ASP A 364 -1.07 14.54 3.90
C ASP A 364 -1.96 15.80 3.90
N ALA A 365 -1.77 16.65 4.89
CA ALA A 365 -2.51 17.92 5.00
C ALA A 365 -2.28 18.88 3.81
N ALA A 366 -1.19 18.72 3.06
CA ALA A 366 -0.90 19.49 1.84
C ALA A 366 -1.54 18.86 0.58
N GLY A 367 -2.21 17.72 0.72
CA GLY A 367 -2.89 17.01 -0.37
C GLY A 367 -1.98 16.10 -1.20
N ARG A 368 -0.72 15.86 -0.76
CA ARG A 368 0.18 14.93 -1.42
C ARG A 368 -0.27 13.50 -1.13
N LYS A 369 -0.25 12.65 -2.15
CA LYS A 369 -0.58 11.22 -2.04
C LYS A 369 0.53 10.46 -1.32
N ALA A 370 0.18 9.36 -0.68
CA ALA A 370 1.14 8.42 -0.10
C ALA A 370 1.42 7.28 -1.08
N ASP A 371 2.68 7.14 -1.46
CA ASP A 371 3.21 6.03 -2.24
C ASP A 371 4.55 5.55 -1.65
N TYR A 372 4.92 4.32 -1.94
CA TYR A 372 6.24 3.77 -1.61
C TYR A 372 6.63 2.63 -2.53
N ASP A 373 7.95 2.45 -2.66
CA ASP A 373 8.59 1.28 -3.27
C ASP A 373 9.36 0.50 -2.21
N SER A 374 9.27 -0.82 -2.24
CA SER A 374 10.00 -1.71 -1.34
C SER A 374 10.69 -2.84 -2.09
N SER A 375 11.75 -3.37 -1.50
CA SER A 375 12.57 -4.41 -2.12
C SER A 375 13.11 -5.37 -1.08
N SER A 376 12.45 -6.51 -0.92
CA SER A 376 12.66 -7.46 0.17
C SER A 376 13.17 -8.82 -0.31
N PRO A 377 14.20 -9.41 0.30
CA PRO A 377 14.53 -10.81 0.13
C PRO A 377 13.37 -11.72 0.58
N TYR A 378 13.18 -12.84 -0.10
CA TYR A 378 12.28 -13.89 0.36
C TYR A 378 12.97 -15.25 0.40
N TYR A 379 12.46 -16.12 1.27
CA TYR A 379 12.88 -17.49 1.44
C TYR A 379 11.63 -18.38 1.52
N GLY A 380 11.71 -19.58 0.97
CA GLY A 380 10.61 -20.54 1.06
C GLY A 380 11.13 -21.97 1.20
N LEU A 381 10.42 -22.74 2.00
CA LEU A 381 10.61 -24.18 2.14
C LEU A 381 9.28 -24.88 1.96
N HIS A 382 9.32 -26.03 1.34
CA HIS A 382 8.18 -26.93 1.18
C HIS A 382 8.60 -28.35 1.53
N PHE A 383 7.73 -29.06 2.23
CA PHE A 383 7.83 -30.48 2.51
C PHE A 383 6.48 -31.13 2.20
N GLY A 384 6.50 -32.23 1.49
CA GLY A 384 5.30 -32.95 1.11
C GLY A 384 5.48 -34.46 1.21
N THR A 385 4.39 -35.16 1.36
CA THR A 385 4.31 -36.60 1.27
C THR A 385 2.96 -37.02 0.75
N GLY A 386 2.88 -38.17 0.10
CA GLY A 386 1.63 -38.69 -0.41
C GLY A 386 1.72 -40.15 -0.82
N TYR A 387 0.55 -40.68 -1.15
CA TYR A 387 0.38 -42.03 -1.63
C TYR A 387 -0.47 -42.05 -2.90
N VAL A 388 0.13 -42.46 -4.01
CA VAL A 388 -0.56 -42.65 -5.27
C VAL A 388 -1.09 -44.07 -5.31
N TRP A 389 -2.39 -44.24 -5.10
CA TRP A 389 -3.10 -45.49 -5.17
C TRP A 389 -3.51 -45.83 -6.60
N ASN A 390 -3.03 -46.92 -7.15
CA ASN A 390 -3.48 -47.47 -8.43
C ASN A 390 -4.77 -48.25 -8.20
N ILE A 391 -5.91 -47.64 -8.47
CA ILE A 391 -7.23 -48.30 -8.33
C ILE A 391 -7.38 -49.39 -9.39
N ASN A 392 -6.95 -49.10 -10.61
CA ASN A 392 -6.78 -50.04 -11.73
C ASN A 392 -5.78 -49.43 -12.73
N ASP A 393 -5.60 -50.09 -13.90
CA ASP A 393 -4.64 -49.66 -14.92
C ASP A 393 -4.95 -48.28 -15.52
N ALA A 394 -6.19 -47.83 -15.43
CA ALA A 394 -6.63 -46.53 -15.97
C ALA A 394 -6.86 -45.46 -14.91
N ALA A 395 -7.02 -45.82 -13.63
CA ALA A 395 -7.44 -44.88 -12.58
C ALA A 395 -6.45 -44.84 -11.43
N THR A 396 -6.06 -43.63 -11.05
CA THR A 396 -5.20 -43.37 -9.88
C THR A 396 -5.83 -42.35 -8.93
N LEU A 397 -5.56 -42.51 -7.63
CA LEU A 397 -5.91 -41.55 -6.60
C LEU A 397 -4.65 -41.17 -5.83
N ASP A 398 -4.23 -39.92 -5.94
CA ASP A 398 -3.12 -39.35 -5.17
C ASP A 398 -3.69 -38.65 -3.92
N LEU A 399 -3.31 -39.11 -2.74
CA LEU A 399 -3.64 -38.50 -1.46
C LEU A 399 -2.37 -37.90 -0.87
N TYR A 400 -2.41 -36.60 -0.53
CA TYR A 400 -1.20 -35.89 -0.14
C TYR A 400 -1.41 -34.95 1.05
N GLY A 401 -0.29 -34.69 1.75
CA GLY A 401 -0.15 -33.64 2.73
C GLY A 401 1.11 -32.82 2.44
N LYS A 402 0.99 -31.51 2.48
CA LYS A 402 2.07 -30.56 2.17
C LYS A 402 2.14 -29.46 3.21
N TYR A 403 3.34 -29.16 3.66
CA TYR A 403 3.67 -28.01 4.52
C TYR A 403 4.49 -27.00 3.74
N PHE A 404 4.13 -25.71 3.86
CA PHE A 404 4.81 -24.59 3.24
C PHE A 404 5.23 -23.60 4.30
N TRP A 405 6.45 -23.14 4.23
CA TRP A 405 6.92 -21.98 4.96
C TRP A 405 7.49 -20.96 3.98
N THR A 406 7.06 -19.72 4.09
CA THR A 406 7.56 -18.60 3.28
C THR A 406 7.82 -17.42 4.20
N ARG A 407 8.99 -16.80 4.07
CA ARG A 407 9.36 -15.59 4.77
C ARG A 407 9.71 -14.51 3.74
N GLN A 408 9.08 -13.36 3.85
CA GLN A 408 9.48 -12.11 3.19
C GLN A 408 10.12 -11.23 4.26
N GLN A 409 11.35 -10.77 4.03
CA GLN A 409 12.01 -9.88 4.97
C GLN A 409 11.32 -8.52 5.00
N GLY A 410 11.37 -7.86 6.14
CA GLY A 410 10.93 -6.49 6.29
C GLY A 410 11.79 -5.52 5.49
N ASP A 411 11.27 -4.31 5.34
CA ASP A 411 11.96 -3.21 4.67
C ASP A 411 11.65 -1.89 5.39
N SER A 412 12.49 -0.89 5.15
CA SER A 412 12.28 0.46 5.68
C SER A 412 12.30 1.45 4.53
N VAL A 413 11.18 2.10 4.31
CA VAL A 413 10.94 2.98 3.16
C VAL A 413 10.51 4.38 3.61
N GLY A 414 10.78 5.37 2.79
CA GLY A 414 10.20 6.71 2.92
C GLY A 414 8.96 6.82 2.05
N LEU A 415 7.85 7.29 2.63
CA LEU A 415 6.68 7.65 1.84
C LEU A 415 6.95 8.95 1.05
N SER A 416 6.31 9.10 -0.11
CA SER A 416 6.33 10.35 -0.91
C SER A 416 5.86 11.57 -0.12
N THR A 417 5.03 11.36 0.89
CA THR A 417 4.58 12.37 1.86
C THR A 417 5.63 12.72 2.91
N GLY A 418 6.74 11.95 2.99
CA GLY A 418 7.91 12.19 3.82
C GLY A 418 7.95 11.43 5.15
N GLU A 419 6.96 10.59 5.46
CA GLU A 419 6.99 9.73 6.65
C GLU A 419 7.95 8.55 6.45
N HIS A 420 8.48 8.05 7.56
CA HIS A 420 9.27 6.84 7.59
C HIS A 420 8.41 5.65 7.99
N LEU A 421 8.35 4.67 7.11
CA LEU A 421 7.61 3.43 7.28
C LEU A 421 8.58 2.25 7.42
N SER A 422 8.42 1.46 8.46
CA SER A 422 9.22 0.25 8.71
C SER A 422 8.30 -0.97 8.74
N PHE A 423 8.52 -1.91 7.84
CA PHE A 423 7.85 -3.20 7.79
C PHE A 423 8.68 -4.24 8.52
N ASP A 424 8.02 -5.04 9.37
CA ASP A 424 8.63 -6.23 9.97
C ASP A 424 8.62 -7.39 8.95
N ASP A 425 9.40 -8.44 9.24
CA ASP A 425 9.37 -9.69 8.48
C ASP A 425 7.98 -10.32 8.52
N ILE A 426 7.50 -10.78 7.37
CA ILE A 426 6.26 -11.55 7.29
C ILE A 426 6.60 -13.04 7.14
N ASN A 427 6.02 -13.87 7.99
CA ASN A 427 6.11 -15.32 7.90
C ASN A 427 4.75 -15.87 7.51
N SER A 428 4.71 -16.75 6.52
CA SER A 428 3.56 -17.60 6.18
C SER A 428 3.90 -19.05 6.50
N SER A 429 2.97 -19.75 7.11
CA SER A 429 3.09 -21.16 7.49
C SER A 429 1.79 -21.86 7.15
N ARG A 430 1.78 -22.66 6.05
CA ARG A 430 0.56 -23.28 5.53
C ARG A 430 0.66 -24.79 5.59
N LEU A 431 -0.45 -25.42 5.93
CA LEU A 431 -0.62 -26.88 5.87
C LEU A 431 -1.77 -27.19 4.92
N ARG A 432 -1.51 -28.04 3.93
CA ARG A 432 -2.48 -28.45 2.90
C ARG A 432 -2.63 -29.97 2.90
N PHE A 433 -3.87 -30.45 2.90
CA PHE A 433 -4.23 -31.83 2.67
C PHE A 433 -5.18 -31.93 1.49
N GLY A 434 -4.92 -32.86 0.59
CA GLY A 434 -5.75 -33.00 -0.61
C GLY A 434 -5.71 -34.38 -1.24
N GLY A 435 -6.54 -34.51 -2.25
CA GLY A 435 -6.58 -35.68 -3.10
C GLY A 435 -6.84 -35.29 -4.56
N ARG A 436 -6.22 -36.02 -5.49
CA ARG A 436 -6.39 -35.87 -6.94
C ARG A 436 -6.70 -37.23 -7.54
N PHE A 437 -7.85 -37.36 -8.19
CA PHE A 437 -8.23 -38.50 -8.98
C PHE A 437 -7.92 -38.24 -10.46
N ALA A 438 -7.17 -39.14 -11.11
CA ALA A 438 -6.87 -39.08 -12.53
C ALA A 438 -7.34 -40.35 -13.23
N TYR A 439 -7.83 -40.19 -14.46
CA TYR A 439 -8.35 -41.29 -15.27
C TYR A 439 -7.77 -41.22 -16.69
N ILE A 440 -7.14 -42.30 -17.14
CA ILE A 440 -6.59 -42.43 -18.50
C ILE A 440 -7.74 -42.83 -19.43
N LEU A 441 -8.25 -41.89 -20.23
CA LEU A 441 -9.28 -42.14 -21.23
C LEU A 441 -8.74 -42.92 -22.42
N ASN A 442 -7.54 -42.58 -22.86
CA ASN A 442 -6.77 -43.23 -23.90
C ASN A 442 -5.30 -42.80 -23.80
N GLU A 443 -4.44 -43.26 -24.70
CA GLU A 443 -3.00 -42.95 -24.74
C GLU A 443 -2.65 -41.47 -24.90
N HIS A 444 -3.63 -40.63 -25.30
CA HIS A 444 -3.43 -39.21 -25.56
C HIS A 444 -4.05 -38.30 -24.51
N VAL A 445 -5.02 -38.79 -23.69
CA VAL A 445 -5.86 -37.93 -22.87
C VAL A 445 -6.09 -38.56 -21.50
N ALA A 446 -5.70 -37.82 -20.45
CA ALA A 446 -5.95 -38.19 -19.06
C ALA A 446 -6.51 -36.97 -18.25
N PRO A 447 -7.84 -36.86 -18.09
CA PRO A 447 -8.44 -35.87 -17.21
C PRO A 447 -8.18 -36.20 -15.73
N TYR A 448 -8.23 -35.16 -14.90
CA TYR A 448 -8.16 -35.30 -13.45
C TYR A 448 -9.04 -34.27 -12.74
N ILE A 449 -9.45 -34.62 -11.53
CA ILE A 449 -10.19 -33.77 -10.60
C ILE A 449 -9.56 -33.89 -9.22
N GLY A 450 -9.53 -32.79 -8.47
CA GLY A 450 -8.95 -32.78 -7.14
C GLY A 450 -9.69 -31.85 -6.19
N ALA A 451 -9.47 -32.09 -4.92
CA ALA A 451 -9.91 -31.20 -3.85
C ALA A 451 -8.88 -31.18 -2.72
N ALA A 452 -8.71 -30.02 -2.11
CA ALA A 452 -7.83 -29.85 -0.95
C ALA A 452 -8.40 -28.87 0.06
N TRP A 453 -7.93 -28.98 1.28
CA TRP A 453 -8.10 -28.02 2.34
C TRP A 453 -6.72 -27.48 2.73
N GLU A 454 -6.66 -26.18 2.95
CA GLU A 454 -5.45 -25.47 3.39
C GLU A 454 -5.73 -24.63 4.62
N HIS A 455 -4.79 -24.56 5.54
CA HIS A 455 -4.81 -23.65 6.68
C HIS A 455 -3.54 -22.81 6.73
N GLU A 456 -3.68 -21.48 6.74
CA GLU A 456 -2.62 -20.53 7.02
C GLU A 456 -2.60 -20.20 8.52
N PHE A 457 -1.47 -20.35 9.17
CA PHE A 457 -1.30 -20.15 10.63
C PHE A 457 -0.87 -18.72 10.98
N ASP A 458 -0.28 -17.97 10.05
CA ASP A 458 0.27 -16.62 10.28
C ASP A 458 -0.03 -15.66 9.11
N GLY A 459 0.96 -15.19 8.36
CA GLY A 459 0.79 -14.23 7.26
C GLY A 459 0.44 -12.82 7.73
N LYS A 460 0.95 -12.41 8.90
CA LYS A 460 0.67 -11.12 9.50
C LYS A 460 1.69 -10.06 9.09
N ALA A 461 1.24 -8.99 8.40
CA ALA A 461 2.08 -7.87 7.97
C ALA A 461 2.07 -6.76 9.03
N ARG A 462 3.11 -6.74 9.87
CA ARG A 462 3.31 -5.69 10.88
C ARG A 462 4.14 -4.56 10.30
N ALA A 463 3.78 -3.33 10.66
CA ALA A 463 4.55 -2.14 10.30
C ALA A 463 4.47 -1.07 11.38
N ARG A 464 5.40 -0.11 11.28
CA ARG A 464 5.44 1.10 12.11
C ARG A 464 5.63 2.32 11.23
N THR A 465 4.92 3.39 11.59
CA THR A 465 5.12 4.70 10.99
C THR A 465 5.65 5.65 12.07
N ASN A 466 6.81 6.26 11.82
CA ASN A 466 7.47 7.15 12.77
C ASN A 466 7.54 6.59 14.21
N GLY A 467 7.68 5.27 14.36
CA GLY A 467 7.74 4.57 15.66
C GLY A 467 6.39 4.15 16.24
N PHE A 468 5.26 4.51 15.65
CA PHE A 468 3.92 4.07 16.07
C PHE A 468 3.50 2.80 15.32
N ASP A 469 2.99 1.81 16.05
CA ASP A 469 2.51 0.56 15.47
C ASP A 469 1.27 0.81 14.59
N ILE A 470 1.27 0.21 13.40
CA ILE A 470 0.14 0.19 12.46
C ILE A 470 -0.67 -1.09 12.69
N ASP A 471 -1.99 -1.00 12.55
CA ASP A 471 -2.85 -2.19 12.59
C ASP A 471 -2.47 -3.15 11.45
N ALA A 472 -2.29 -4.43 11.80
CA ALA A 472 -1.64 -5.39 10.91
C ALA A 472 -2.65 -6.34 10.24
N PRO A 473 -2.82 -6.27 8.91
CA PRO A 473 -3.60 -7.26 8.16
C PRO A 473 -2.94 -8.64 8.25
N ASN A 474 -3.73 -9.70 8.06
CA ASN A 474 -3.22 -11.08 8.11
C ASN A 474 -3.96 -12.02 7.15
N LEU A 475 -3.27 -13.10 6.77
CA LEU A 475 -3.80 -14.15 5.91
C LEU A 475 -4.27 -15.40 6.69
N ARG A 476 -4.23 -15.38 8.01
CA ARG A 476 -4.57 -16.54 8.84
C ARG A 476 -6.01 -17.01 8.61
N GLY A 477 -6.18 -18.29 8.32
CA GLY A 477 -7.50 -18.90 8.15
C GLY A 477 -7.49 -20.12 7.23
N ASN A 478 -8.68 -20.58 6.87
CA ASN A 478 -8.91 -21.76 6.06
C ASN A 478 -9.25 -21.39 4.62
N THR A 479 -8.82 -22.22 3.67
CA THR A 479 -9.17 -22.15 2.26
C THR A 479 -9.52 -23.54 1.74
N GLY A 480 -10.64 -23.66 1.04
CA GLY A 480 -10.99 -24.81 0.23
C GLY A 480 -10.46 -24.63 -1.19
N ILE A 481 -9.92 -25.69 -1.77
CA ILE A 481 -9.34 -25.69 -3.13
C ILE A 481 -10.01 -26.79 -3.93
N GLY A 482 -10.57 -26.45 -5.11
CA GLY A 482 -11.04 -27.38 -6.11
C GLY A 482 -10.11 -27.37 -7.31
N GLU A 483 -9.83 -28.52 -7.93
CA GLU A 483 -8.95 -28.63 -9.08
C GLU A 483 -9.62 -29.43 -10.21
N LEU A 484 -9.45 -28.96 -11.43
CA LEU A 484 -9.80 -29.68 -12.66
C LEU A 484 -8.64 -29.55 -13.63
N GLY A 485 -8.37 -30.60 -14.41
CA GLY A 485 -7.36 -30.50 -15.47
C GLY A 485 -7.31 -31.66 -16.42
N LEU A 486 -6.39 -31.54 -17.36
CA LEU A 486 -6.25 -32.43 -18.48
C LEU A 486 -4.77 -32.60 -18.86
N SER A 487 -4.28 -33.84 -18.84
CA SER A 487 -2.96 -34.18 -19.35
C SER A 487 -3.11 -34.69 -20.78
N LEU A 488 -2.35 -34.11 -21.73
CA LEU A 488 -2.40 -34.37 -23.14
C LEU A 488 -1.03 -34.87 -23.63
N THR A 489 -1.02 -35.97 -24.37
CA THR A 489 0.13 -36.47 -25.13
C THR A 489 -0.27 -36.47 -26.62
N PRO A 490 0.02 -35.37 -27.37
CA PRO A 490 -0.56 -35.14 -28.69
C PRO A 490 -0.23 -36.21 -29.73
N SER A 491 0.92 -36.85 -29.60
CA SER A 491 1.35 -37.95 -30.48
C SER A 491 2.35 -38.84 -29.75
N THR A 492 2.31 -40.12 -30.02
CA THR A 492 3.33 -41.08 -29.54
C THR A 492 4.71 -40.86 -30.18
N ASP A 493 4.74 -40.20 -31.35
CA ASP A 493 5.98 -39.91 -32.10
C ASP A 493 6.60 -38.54 -31.69
N LEU A 494 5.84 -37.70 -30.99
CA LEU A 494 6.33 -36.41 -30.49
C LEU A 494 6.58 -36.52 -28.98
N PRO A 495 7.82 -36.32 -28.54
CA PRO A 495 8.17 -36.37 -27.10
C PRO A 495 7.64 -35.14 -26.33
N LEU A 496 6.35 -34.86 -26.46
CA LEU A 496 5.68 -33.71 -25.92
C LEU A 496 4.50 -34.13 -25.04
N THR A 497 4.49 -33.70 -23.79
CA THR A 497 3.31 -33.77 -22.90
C THR A 497 2.93 -32.35 -22.44
N VAL A 498 1.65 -32.05 -22.55
CA VAL A 498 1.08 -30.79 -22.09
C VAL A 498 0.04 -31.08 -21.00
N ASP A 499 0.16 -30.41 -19.86
CA ASP A 499 -0.82 -30.50 -18.77
C ASP A 499 -1.45 -29.15 -18.55
N LEU A 500 -2.77 -29.11 -18.62
CA LEU A 500 -3.58 -27.93 -18.37
C LEU A 500 -4.38 -28.12 -17.08
N GLY A 501 -4.36 -27.13 -16.20
CA GLY A 501 -5.10 -27.19 -14.95
C GLY A 501 -5.77 -25.87 -14.60
N VAL A 502 -6.89 -25.97 -13.91
CA VAL A 502 -7.60 -24.84 -13.31
C VAL A 502 -7.86 -25.17 -11.85
N GLN A 503 -7.59 -24.23 -10.96
CA GLN A 503 -7.90 -24.33 -9.54
C GLN A 503 -8.82 -23.19 -9.13
N GLY A 504 -9.89 -23.51 -8.39
CA GLY A 504 -10.78 -22.56 -7.75
C GLY A 504 -10.56 -22.58 -6.24
N TYR A 505 -10.65 -21.40 -5.63
CA TYR A 505 -10.39 -21.19 -4.21
C TYR A 505 -11.60 -20.56 -3.52
N THR A 506 -11.84 -20.92 -2.27
CA THR A 506 -12.89 -20.32 -1.44
C THR A 506 -12.47 -20.27 0.02
N GLY A 507 -12.75 -19.18 0.72
CA GLY A 507 -12.44 -18.99 2.14
C GLY A 507 -11.50 -17.81 2.41
N LYS A 508 -10.33 -18.06 2.99
CA LYS A 508 -9.38 -16.98 3.31
C LYS A 508 -8.79 -16.31 2.07
N HIS A 509 -8.57 -17.06 1.02
CA HIS A 509 -8.43 -16.51 -0.32
C HIS A 509 -9.43 -17.16 -1.29
N GLU A 510 -9.85 -16.41 -2.27
CA GLU A 510 -10.93 -16.76 -3.20
C GLU A 510 -10.48 -16.41 -4.63
N GLY A 511 -11.03 -17.13 -5.61
CA GLY A 511 -10.78 -16.84 -7.02
C GLY A 511 -10.36 -18.06 -7.81
N VAL A 512 -9.65 -17.84 -8.91
CA VAL A 512 -9.31 -18.88 -9.87
C VAL A 512 -7.88 -18.68 -10.39
N THR A 513 -7.14 -19.79 -10.51
CA THR A 513 -5.86 -19.84 -11.22
C THR A 513 -5.89 -20.88 -12.31
N GLY A 514 -5.23 -20.58 -13.43
CA GLY A 514 -4.92 -21.51 -14.51
C GLY A 514 -3.44 -21.91 -14.47
N SER A 515 -3.12 -23.11 -14.88
CA SER A 515 -1.74 -23.58 -14.97
C SER A 515 -1.49 -24.34 -16.26
N LEU A 516 -0.27 -24.21 -16.76
CA LEU A 516 0.26 -24.92 -17.91
C LEU A 516 1.61 -25.53 -17.52
N MET A 517 1.79 -26.80 -17.86
CA MET A 517 3.06 -27.49 -17.75
C MET A 517 3.38 -28.11 -19.13
N VAL A 518 4.62 -27.98 -19.53
CA VAL A 518 5.11 -28.54 -20.77
C VAL A 518 6.34 -29.39 -20.47
N LYS A 519 6.32 -30.66 -20.94
CA LYS A 519 7.46 -31.56 -20.95
C LYS A 519 7.87 -31.77 -22.40
N TRP A 520 9.14 -31.60 -22.67
CA TRP A 520 9.74 -31.94 -23.95
C TRP A 520 10.91 -32.93 -23.72
N GLU A 521 10.86 -34.10 -24.32
CA GLU A 521 11.94 -35.08 -24.28
C GLU A 521 12.85 -34.87 -25.49
N PHE A 522 14.16 -34.69 -25.27
CA PHE A 522 15.16 -34.53 -26.34
C PHE A 522 15.82 -35.83 -26.70
#